data_0472c05d844e686e37f91fd879a99c51
#
_entry.id   0472c05d844e686e37f91fd879a99c51
#
_cell.length_a   1.000
_cell.length_b   1.000
_cell.length_c   1.000
_cell.angle_alpha   90.00
_cell.angle_beta   90.00
_cell.angle_gamma   90.00
#
_symmetry.space_group_name_H-M   'P 1'
#
loop_
_entity.id
_entity.type
_entity.pdbx_description
1 polymer ?
#
loop_
_entity_poly.entity_id
_entity_poly.type
_entity_poly.pdbx_seq_one_letter_code
_entity_poly.pdbx_strand_id
1 'polypeptide(L)'
;MALLKISVVVPEGEVYTGEVKSVVLPGVEGEFGVLYGHSNMITLLQAGVIEIETENQKEHIAINWGYAEVTKERVDILADGAVFIKKGPDDRDDAISRAKKLLEDASSDRLAVSSVLAKIESL
;
A
#
# COMPACT_ATOMS: atom_id res chain seq x y z
N MET A 1 16.68 -16.89 -3.08
CA MET A 1 16.43 -15.45 -3.21
C MET A 1 15.92 -14.91 -1.87
N ALA A 2 16.52 -13.83 -1.38
CA ALA A 2 16.09 -13.26 -0.10
C ALA A 2 14.77 -12.51 -0.25
N LEU A 3 13.88 -12.71 0.70
CA LEU A 3 12.59 -12.04 0.72
C LEU A 3 12.60 -10.88 1.69
N LEU A 4 11.84 -9.85 1.35
CA LEU A 4 11.68 -8.65 2.14
C LEU A 4 10.53 -8.86 3.12
N LYS A 5 10.73 -8.55 4.39
CA LYS A 5 9.66 -8.61 5.38
C LYS A 5 8.86 -7.31 5.31
N ILE A 6 7.53 -7.41 5.36
CA ILE A 6 6.65 -6.25 5.33
C ILE A 6 5.63 -6.32 6.45
N SER A 7 5.36 -5.17 7.05
CA SER A 7 4.30 -5.01 8.04
C SER A 7 3.55 -3.72 7.74
N VAL A 8 2.23 -3.79 7.70
CA VAL A 8 1.35 -2.63 7.53
C VAL A 8 0.42 -2.57 8.74
N VAL A 9 0.51 -1.48 9.48
CA VAL A 9 -0.20 -1.30 10.75
C VAL A 9 -0.99 0.01 10.72
N VAL A 10 -2.21 -0.04 11.23
CA VAL A 10 -3.07 1.13 11.47
C VAL A 10 -3.38 1.20 12.97
N PRO A 11 -3.98 2.30 13.47
CA PRO A 11 -4.28 2.39 14.91
C PRO A 11 -5.13 1.23 15.46
N GLU A 12 -6.00 0.64 14.64
CA GLU A 12 -6.86 -0.47 15.05
C GLU A 12 -6.11 -1.82 15.09
N GLY A 13 -4.92 -1.90 14.51
CA GLY A 13 -4.13 -3.13 14.52
C GLY A 13 -3.40 -3.39 13.21
N GLU A 14 -2.92 -4.62 13.07
CA GLU A 14 -2.17 -5.05 11.91
C GLU A 14 -3.09 -5.37 10.74
N VAL A 15 -2.78 -4.80 9.57
CA VAL A 15 -3.53 -5.03 8.33
C VAL A 15 -2.88 -6.14 7.51
N TYR A 16 -1.55 -6.18 7.48
CA TYR A 16 -0.82 -7.13 6.66
C TYR A 16 0.55 -7.40 7.26
N THR A 17 1.00 -8.64 7.19
CA THR A 17 2.38 -9.01 7.53
C THR A 17 2.78 -10.21 6.67
N GLY A 18 4.05 -10.27 6.28
CA GLY A 18 4.52 -11.40 5.49
C GLY A 18 5.90 -11.17 4.90
N GLU A 19 6.31 -12.11 4.08
CA GLU A 19 7.55 -12.04 3.31
C GLU A 19 7.20 -11.93 1.84
N VAL A 20 7.77 -10.96 1.15
CA VAL A 20 7.40 -10.60 -0.21
C VAL A 20 8.63 -10.38 -1.08
N LYS A 21 8.47 -10.44 -2.39
CA LYS A 21 9.55 -10.17 -3.33
C LYS A 21 9.83 -8.69 -3.46
N SER A 22 8.78 -7.87 -3.55
CA SER A 22 8.92 -6.45 -3.73
C SER A 22 7.68 -5.71 -3.26
N VAL A 23 7.85 -4.42 -3.02
CA VAL A 23 6.77 -3.52 -2.62
C VAL A 23 6.91 -2.23 -3.41
N VAL A 24 5.81 -1.70 -3.93
CA VAL A 24 5.77 -0.35 -4.49
C VAL A 24 4.95 0.53 -3.55
N LEU A 25 5.51 1.65 -3.15
CA LEU A 25 4.94 2.54 -2.15
C LEU A 25 4.55 3.89 -2.75
N PRO A 26 3.41 4.48 -2.33
CA PRO A 26 2.98 5.79 -2.82
C PRO A 26 3.65 6.92 -2.02
N GLY A 27 4.94 7.14 -2.27
CA GLY A 27 5.69 8.22 -1.61
C GLY A 27 5.15 9.60 -1.99
N VAL A 28 5.31 10.57 -1.09
CA VAL A 28 4.86 11.95 -1.35
C VAL A 28 5.63 12.60 -2.51
N GLU A 29 6.80 12.10 -2.82
CA GLU A 29 7.61 12.57 -3.95
C GLU A 29 7.47 11.69 -5.19
N GLY A 30 6.59 10.70 -5.14
CA GLY A 30 6.34 9.76 -6.24
C GLY A 30 6.42 8.32 -5.78
N GLU A 31 5.86 7.43 -6.57
CA GLU A 31 5.96 5.99 -6.31
C GLU A 31 7.40 5.53 -6.38
N PHE A 32 7.76 4.60 -5.50
CA PHE A 32 9.07 3.97 -5.54
C PHE A 32 8.98 2.51 -5.13
N GLY A 33 9.87 1.70 -5.68
CA GLY A 33 9.93 0.27 -5.38
C GLY A 33 10.98 -0.05 -4.35
N VAL A 34 10.71 -1.08 -3.53
CA VAL A 34 11.62 -1.57 -2.52
C VAL A 34 11.84 -3.05 -2.71
N LEU A 35 13.11 -3.44 -2.74
CA LEU A 35 13.55 -4.83 -2.80
C LEU A 35 14.45 -5.10 -1.60
N TYR A 36 14.67 -6.38 -1.30
CA TYR A 36 15.66 -6.76 -0.29
C TYR A 36 17.01 -6.10 -0.62
N GLY A 37 17.65 -5.54 0.37
CA GLY A 37 18.93 -4.84 0.19
C GLY A 37 18.81 -3.34 -0.04
N HIS A 38 17.59 -2.80 -0.05
CA HIS A 38 17.38 -1.37 -0.20
C HIS A 38 18.08 -0.59 0.91
N SER A 39 18.61 0.60 0.59
CA SER A 39 19.21 1.46 1.60
C SER A 39 18.17 1.93 2.62
N ASN A 40 18.63 2.18 3.84
CA ASN A 40 17.75 2.62 4.92
C ASN A 40 17.15 4.00 4.61
N MET A 41 15.85 4.13 4.81
CA MET A 41 15.18 5.42 4.65
C MET A 41 13.89 5.47 5.45
N ILE A 42 13.46 6.68 5.76
CA ILE A 42 12.13 6.94 6.31
C ILE A 42 11.49 7.93 5.36
N THR A 43 10.27 7.66 4.92
CA THR A 43 9.59 8.53 3.97
C THR A 43 8.10 8.64 4.29
N LEU A 44 7.53 9.77 3.94
CA LEU A 44 6.10 9.99 4.06
C LEU A 44 5.38 9.39 2.86
N LEU A 45 4.20 8.86 3.11
CA LEU A 45 3.34 8.28 2.10
C LEU A 45 2.07 9.11 1.96
N GLN A 46 1.63 9.29 0.73
CA GLN A 46 0.39 9.97 0.43
C GLN A 46 -0.74 8.98 0.18
N ALA A 47 -1.96 9.46 0.02
CA ALA A 47 -3.09 8.62 -0.37
C ALA A 47 -2.74 7.89 -1.66
N GLY A 48 -2.90 6.59 -1.65
CA GLY A 48 -2.53 5.77 -2.80
C GLY A 48 -2.65 4.30 -2.51
N VAL A 49 -2.02 3.50 -3.36
CA VAL A 49 -2.07 2.04 -3.28
C VAL A 49 -0.67 1.48 -3.10
N ILE A 50 -0.50 0.66 -2.06
CA ILE A 50 0.69 -0.15 -1.86
C ILE A 50 0.54 -1.40 -2.72
N GLU A 51 1.48 -1.66 -3.61
CA GLU A 51 1.49 -2.84 -4.44
C GLU A 51 2.53 -3.82 -3.90
N ILE A 52 2.08 -5.03 -3.56
CA ILE A 52 2.92 -6.08 -2.97
C ILE A 52 3.02 -7.23 -3.96
N GLU A 53 4.24 -7.64 -4.29
CA GLU A 53 4.46 -8.81 -5.12
C GLU A 53 5.00 -9.96 -4.28
N THR A 54 4.21 -11.03 -4.19
CA THR A 54 4.64 -12.29 -3.58
C THR A 54 5.13 -13.25 -4.66
N GLU A 55 5.56 -14.45 -4.28
CA GLU A 55 6.00 -15.44 -5.26
C GLU A 55 4.91 -15.86 -6.23
N ASN A 56 3.65 -15.80 -5.80
CA ASN A 56 2.53 -16.33 -6.55
C ASN A 56 1.58 -15.29 -7.11
N GLN A 57 1.56 -14.09 -6.56
CA GLN A 57 0.53 -13.11 -6.93
C GLN A 57 0.94 -11.70 -6.54
N LYS A 58 0.15 -10.74 -7.00
CA LYS A 58 0.22 -9.36 -6.57
C LYS A 58 -0.95 -9.05 -5.65
N GLU A 59 -0.69 -8.30 -4.60
CA GLU A 59 -1.68 -7.88 -3.64
C GLU A 59 -1.62 -6.36 -3.52
N HIS A 60 -2.74 -5.77 -3.11
CA HIS A 60 -2.87 -4.31 -3.06
C HIS A 60 -3.50 -3.87 -1.76
N ILE A 61 -2.99 -2.76 -1.20
CA ILE A 61 -3.54 -2.15 0.01
C ILE A 61 -3.68 -0.65 -0.26
N ALA A 62 -4.91 -0.13 -0.17
CA ALA A 62 -5.16 1.29 -0.27
C ALA A 62 -4.90 1.94 1.08
N ILE A 63 -4.21 3.07 1.10
CA ILE A 63 -3.96 3.85 2.32
C ILE A 63 -4.33 5.31 2.10
N ASN A 64 -4.71 6.00 3.18
CA ASN A 64 -5.04 7.42 3.10
C ASN A 64 -3.81 8.32 3.30
N TRP A 65 -2.91 7.95 4.18
CA TRP A 65 -1.60 8.57 4.36
C TRP A 65 -0.84 7.75 5.40
N GLY A 66 0.45 7.98 5.50
CA GLY A 66 1.26 7.28 6.47
C GLY A 66 2.72 7.57 6.30
N TYR A 67 3.54 6.69 6.86
CA TYR A 67 4.96 6.72 6.59
C TYR A 67 5.52 5.30 6.56
N ALA A 68 6.67 5.16 5.93
CA ALA A 68 7.37 3.91 5.81
C ALA A 68 8.78 4.03 6.33
N GLU A 69 9.19 3.04 7.11
CA GLU A 69 10.58 2.87 7.50
C GLU A 69 11.13 1.68 6.74
N VAL A 70 12.12 1.93 5.89
CA VAL A 70 12.74 0.93 5.04
C VAL A 70 14.13 0.61 5.58
N THR A 71 14.40 -0.67 5.77
CA THR A 71 15.73 -1.15 6.07
C THR A 71 16.13 -2.16 5.02
N LYS A 72 17.34 -2.68 5.09
CA LYS A 72 17.83 -3.67 4.16
C LYS A 72 16.94 -4.91 4.06
N GLU A 73 16.30 -5.29 5.17
CA GLU A 73 15.58 -6.56 5.27
C GLU A 73 14.07 -6.42 5.44
N ARG A 74 13.58 -5.22 5.74
CA ARG A 74 12.16 -5.06 6.03
C ARG A 74 11.63 -3.67 5.72
N VAL A 75 10.32 -3.62 5.56
CA VAL A 75 9.57 -2.38 5.40
C VAL A 75 8.46 -2.39 6.46
N ASP A 76 8.46 -1.38 7.31
CA ASP A 76 7.40 -1.18 8.29
C ASP A 76 6.60 0.05 7.87
N ILE A 77 5.30 -0.14 7.67
CA ILE A 77 4.39 0.91 7.21
C ILE A 77 3.38 1.19 8.30
N LEU A 78 3.28 2.46 8.69
CA LEU A 78 2.25 2.93 9.60
C LEU A 78 1.34 3.85 8.81
N ALA A 79 0.06 3.49 8.73
CA ALA A 79 -0.94 4.27 8.02
C ALA A 79 -2.06 4.66 8.97
N ASP A 80 -2.72 5.77 8.69
CA ASP A 80 -3.88 6.19 9.47
C ASP A 80 -5.09 5.30 9.15
N GLY A 81 -5.30 4.99 7.88
CA GLY A 81 -6.32 4.05 7.44
C GLY A 81 -5.84 3.22 6.27
N ALA A 82 -6.30 1.99 6.18
CA ALA A 82 -5.90 1.08 5.12
C ALA A 82 -7.02 0.09 4.80
N VAL A 83 -7.12 -0.29 3.53
CA VAL A 83 -8.05 -1.31 3.06
C VAL A 83 -7.29 -2.31 2.22
N PHE A 84 -7.30 -3.58 2.62
CA PHE A 84 -6.69 -4.67 1.85
C PHE A 84 -7.62 -5.07 0.72
N ILE A 85 -7.13 -5.05 -0.51
CA ILE A 85 -7.91 -5.39 -1.70
C ILE A 85 -7.52 -6.79 -2.14
N LYS A 86 -8.32 -7.79 -1.75
CA LYS A 86 -8.07 -9.18 -2.12
C LYS A 86 -8.50 -9.46 -3.54
N LYS A 87 -7.75 -10.33 -4.22
CA LYS A 87 -8.21 -10.91 -5.47
C LYS A 87 -9.19 -12.04 -5.16
N GLY A 88 -10.43 -11.87 -5.57
CA GLY A 88 -11.46 -12.89 -5.41
C GLY A 88 -12.81 -12.29 -5.73
N PRO A 89 -13.75 -13.08 -6.26
CA PRO A 89 -15.02 -12.52 -6.72
C PRO A 89 -15.94 -12.05 -5.59
N ASP A 90 -15.80 -12.61 -4.37
CA ASP A 90 -16.81 -12.41 -3.34
C ASP A 90 -16.64 -11.10 -2.55
N ASP A 91 -15.40 -10.64 -2.33
CA ASP A 91 -15.13 -9.48 -1.49
C ASP A 91 -14.51 -8.30 -2.25
N ARG A 92 -14.23 -8.48 -3.54
CA ARG A 92 -13.49 -7.48 -4.32
C ARG A 92 -14.24 -6.17 -4.46
N ASP A 93 -15.54 -6.23 -4.79
CA ASP A 93 -16.35 -5.02 -4.99
C ASP A 93 -16.49 -4.23 -3.71
N ASP A 94 -16.68 -4.91 -2.58
CA ASP A 94 -16.77 -4.27 -1.27
C ASP A 94 -15.43 -3.61 -0.91
N ALA A 95 -14.33 -4.32 -1.08
CA ALA A 95 -12.99 -3.79 -0.79
C ALA A 95 -12.67 -2.58 -1.66
N ILE A 96 -13.03 -2.62 -2.94
CA ILE A 96 -12.82 -1.50 -3.86
C ILE A 96 -13.67 -0.29 -3.44
N SER A 97 -14.93 -0.50 -3.06
CA SER A 97 -15.79 0.59 -2.59
C SER A 97 -15.24 1.23 -1.32
N ARG A 98 -14.76 0.43 -0.39
CA ARG A 98 -14.15 0.93 0.86
C ARG A 98 -12.85 1.68 0.58
N ALA A 99 -12.04 1.18 -0.34
CA ALA A 99 -10.80 1.85 -0.74
C ALA A 99 -11.07 3.19 -1.39
N LYS A 100 -12.05 3.26 -2.28
CA LYS A 100 -12.45 4.51 -2.92
C LYS A 100 -12.89 5.54 -1.91
N LYS A 101 -13.71 5.14 -0.95
CA LYS A 101 -14.18 6.04 0.10
C LYS A 101 -13.02 6.55 0.95
N LEU A 102 -12.10 5.68 1.32
CA LEU A 102 -10.93 6.04 2.09
C LEU A 102 -10.11 7.11 1.38
N LEU A 103 -9.89 6.94 0.09
CA LEU A 103 -9.10 7.87 -0.70
C LEU A 103 -9.82 9.19 -0.95
N GLU A 104 -11.12 9.15 -1.20
CA GLU A 104 -11.92 10.36 -1.37
C GLU A 104 -11.94 11.22 -0.11
N ASP A 105 -12.04 10.59 1.06
CA ASP A 105 -12.03 11.29 2.34
C ASP A 105 -10.65 11.85 2.70
N ALA A 106 -9.59 11.29 2.13
CA ALA A 106 -8.21 11.67 2.47
C ALA A 106 -7.72 12.92 1.76
N SER A 107 -8.30 13.26 0.60
CA SER A 107 -7.80 14.37 -0.21
C SER A 107 -8.93 15.22 -0.76
N SER A 108 -8.74 16.54 -0.71
CA SER A 108 -9.62 17.49 -1.38
C SER A 108 -9.22 17.72 -2.85
N ASP A 109 -8.08 17.18 -3.27
CA ASP A 109 -7.60 17.30 -4.65
C ASP A 109 -8.20 16.19 -5.50
N ARG A 110 -9.23 16.54 -6.28
CA ARG A 110 -9.92 15.56 -7.12
C ARG A 110 -9.05 14.97 -8.22
N LEU A 111 -8.07 15.72 -8.71
CA LEU A 111 -7.20 15.22 -9.78
C LEU A 111 -6.27 14.12 -9.26
N ALA A 112 -5.68 14.33 -8.08
CA ALA A 112 -4.83 13.32 -7.47
C ALA A 112 -5.64 12.06 -7.12
N VAL A 113 -6.84 12.24 -6.55
CA VAL A 113 -7.72 11.14 -6.19
C VAL A 113 -8.20 10.39 -7.44
N SER A 114 -8.53 11.09 -8.52
CA SER A 114 -9.00 10.46 -9.75
C SER A 114 -8.00 9.47 -10.32
N SER A 115 -6.73 9.82 -10.32
CA SER A 115 -5.68 8.94 -10.84
C SER A 115 -5.53 7.67 -9.98
N VAL A 116 -5.63 7.80 -8.66
CA VAL A 116 -5.57 6.65 -7.75
C VAL A 116 -6.82 5.79 -7.88
N LEU A 117 -7.99 6.39 -8.00
CA LEU A 117 -9.25 5.66 -8.19
C LEU A 117 -9.23 4.86 -9.50
N ALA A 118 -8.70 5.45 -10.57
CA ALA A 118 -8.55 4.74 -11.84
C ALA A 118 -7.64 3.52 -11.69
N LYS A 119 -6.57 3.65 -10.94
CA LYS A 119 -5.68 2.52 -10.65
C LYS A 119 -6.39 1.42 -9.89
N ILE A 120 -7.19 1.78 -8.88
CA ILE A 120 -7.96 0.81 -8.09
C ILE A 120 -8.97 0.08 -8.97
N GLU A 121 -9.67 0.80 -9.84
CA GLU A 121 -10.66 0.19 -10.73
C GLU A 121 -10.05 -0.80 -11.72
N SER A 122 -8.80 -0.61 -12.08
CA SER A 122 -8.11 -1.49 -13.02
C SER A 122 -7.50 -2.74 -12.36
N LEU A 123 -7.55 -2.85 -11.05
CA LEU A 123 -6.96 -4.01 -10.35
C LEU A 123 -7.78 -5.33 -10.53
#